data_53aee2fe45a534bef902d68dc2f73444
#
_entry.id   53aee2fe45a534bef902d68dc2f73444
#
_cell.length_a   1.000
_cell.length_b   1.000
_cell.length_c   1.000
_cell.angle_alpha   90.00
_cell.angle_beta   90.00
_cell.angle_gamma   90.00
#
_symmetry.space_group_name_H-M   'P 1'
#
loop_
_entity.id
_entity.type
_entity.pdbx_description
1 polymer ?
#
loop_
_entity_poly.entity_id
_entity_poly.type
_entity_poly.pdbx_seq_one_letter_code
_entity_poly.pdbx_strand_id
1 'polypeptide(L)'
;MPRRAPWSYRFVTVWRVPGTVAEVRAVLSDGASLPRWWPSVYLDVVPRADGDADGVGRTVEVFTKGWLPYTLRWTLRITEPMTDTGFALAASGDLAGTGRWTFRPDGPEVVITYDWQVTATKPLVKRLSRLLRPAFEANHRWAMSRGEESLALELRRRRAAGPAERAAVPPPPAVTFRRAQGR
;
A
#
# COMPACT_ATOMS: atom_id res chain seq x y z
N MET A 1 -20.96 -19.87 -13.01
CA MET A 1 -19.97 -18.97 -12.42
C MET A 1 -20.10 -19.03 -10.89
N PRO A 2 -19.07 -19.39 -10.12
CA PRO A 2 -19.18 -19.38 -8.66
C PRO A 2 -19.41 -17.96 -8.17
N ARG A 3 -20.46 -17.75 -7.35
CA ARG A 3 -20.75 -16.47 -6.71
C ARG A 3 -19.59 -16.10 -5.78
N ARG A 4 -18.95 -14.96 -6.01
CA ARG A 4 -17.92 -14.43 -5.09
C ARG A 4 -18.51 -14.30 -3.69
N ALA A 5 -17.74 -14.72 -2.69
CA ALA A 5 -18.15 -14.55 -1.29
C ALA A 5 -18.38 -13.06 -0.96
N PRO A 6 -19.36 -12.70 -0.13
CA PRO A 6 -19.71 -11.31 0.17
C PRO A 6 -18.58 -10.50 0.82
N TRP A 7 -17.57 -11.19 1.38
CA TRP A 7 -16.37 -10.60 2.00
C TRP A 7 -15.14 -10.62 1.07
N SER A 8 -15.33 -10.94 -0.24
CA SER A 8 -14.30 -10.89 -1.27
C SER A 8 -14.46 -9.61 -2.10
N TYR A 9 -13.35 -8.92 -2.32
CA TYR A 9 -13.26 -7.64 -3.03
C TYR A 9 -12.26 -7.75 -4.18
N ARG A 10 -12.47 -6.99 -5.23
CA ARG A 10 -11.48 -6.69 -6.23
C ARG A 10 -11.47 -5.20 -6.46
N PHE A 11 -10.30 -4.60 -6.29
CA PHE A 11 -10.07 -3.18 -6.52
C PHE A 11 -9.04 -3.02 -7.63
N VAL A 12 -9.35 -2.18 -8.59
CA VAL A 12 -8.37 -1.71 -9.57
C VAL A 12 -8.18 -0.22 -9.32
N THR A 13 -6.98 0.15 -8.91
CA THR A 13 -6.61 1.52 -8.61
C THR A 13 -5.56 1.98 -9.59
N VAL A 14 -5.69 3.20 -10.07
CA VAL A 14 -4.71 3.83 -10.96
C VAL A 14 -4.16 5.06 -10.27
N TRP A 15 -2.83 5.15 -10.17
CA TRP A 15 -2.09 6.32 -9.71
C TRP A 15 -1.34 6.96 -10.87
N ARG A 16 -1.17 8.27 -10.80
CA ARG A 16 -0.31 9.05 -11.68
C ARG A 16 0.64 9.89 -10.86
N VAL A 17 1.93 9.61 -10.96
CA VAL A 17 2.94 10.35 -10.20
C VAL A 17 4.02 10.88 -11.12
N PRO A 18 4.46 12.14 -10.93
CA PRO A 18 5.59 12.68 -11.68
C PRO A 18 6.87 11.89 -11.39
N GLY A 19 7.53 11.41 -12.43
CA GLY A 19 8.80 10.69 -12.27
C GLY A 19 9.06 9.60 -13.29
N THR A 20 10.04 8.78 -12.97
CA THR A 20 10.46 7.63 -13.76
C THR A 20 10.05 6.31 -13.09
N VAL A 21 9.93 5.25 -13.87
CA VAL A 21 9.66 3.90 -13.32
C VAL A 21 10.75 3.48 -12.34
N ALA A 22 12.02 3.81 -12.61
CA ALA A 22 13.14 3.49 -11.72
C ALA A 22 12.98 4.13 -10.33
N GLU A 23 12.55 5.40 -10.26
CA GLU A 23 12.30 6.10 -9.00
C GLU A 23 11.11 5.49 -8.25
N VAL A 24 10.02 5.18 -8.92
CA VAL A 24 8.86 4.51 -8.33
C VAL A 24 9.26 3.14 -7.75
N ARG A 25 10.00 2.34 -8.53
CA ARG A 25 10.53 1.05 -8.06
C ARG A 25 11.41 1.20 -6.82
N ALA A 26 12.32 2.18 -6.81
CA ALA A 26 13.19 2.44 -5.67
C ALA A 26 12.44 2.78 -4.37
N VAL A 27 11.22 3.37 -4.48
CA VAL A 27 10.37 3.59 -3.30
C VAL A 27 9.62 2.31 -2.92
N LEU A 28 8.97 1.65 -3.88
CA LEU A 28 8.08 0.51 -3.61
C LEU A 28 8.83 -0.77 -3.25
N SER A 29 10.12 -0.92 -3.64
CA SER A 29 10.95 -2.06 -3.26
C SER A 29 11.34 -2.07 -1.78
N ASP A 30 11.29 -0.92 -1.13
CA ASP A 30 11.59 -0.78 0.30
C ASP A 30 10.30 -0.84 1.14
N GLY A 31 9.78 -2.06 1.31
CA GLY A 31 8.59 -2.30 2.10
C GLY A 31 8.71 -1.87 3.57
N ALA A 32 9.93 -1.89 4.14
CA ALA A 32 10.17 -1.45 5.50
C ALA A 32 9.95 0.06 5.69
N SER A 33 10.09 0.85 4.64
CA SER A 33 9.89 2.31 4.68
C SER A 33 8.42 2.76 4.57
N LEU A 34 7.49 1.85 4.36
CA LEU A 34 6.06 2.18 4.24
C LEU A 34 5.52 3.08 5.37
N PRO A 35 5.83 2.86 6.67
CA PRO A 35 5.37 3.76 7.73
C PRO A 35 5.95 5.17 7.63
N ARG A 36 7.11 5.34 7.01
CA ARG A 36 7.77 6.64 6.85
C ARG A 36 7.12 7.47 5.75
N TRP A 37 6.83 6.87 4.60
CA TRP A 37 6.31 7.63 3.45
C TRP A 37 4.80 7.49 3.25
N TRP A 38 4.16 6.44 3.79
CA TRP A 38 2.70 6.24 3.75
C TRP A 38 2.09 6.01 5.15
N PRO A 39 2.35 6.92 6.12
CA PRO A 39 1.95 6.75 7.52
C PRO A 39 0.44 6.81 7.75
N SER A 40 -0.34 7.35 6.80
CA SER A 40 -1.80 7.38 6.89
C SER A 40 -2.43 5.98 6.90
N VAL A 41 -1.73 4.97 6.39
CA VAL A 41 -2.20 3.59 6.27
C VAL A 41 -1.32 2.61 7.01
N TYR A 42 0.00 2.69 6.84
CA TYR A 42 0.96 1.77 7.47
C TYR A 42 1.45 2.35 8.78
N LEU A 43 1.00 1.75 9.88
CA LEU A 43 1.37 2.17 11.24
C LEU A 43 2.69 1.55 11.69
N ASP A 44 2.93 0.32 11.25
CA ASP A 44 4.15 -0.43 11.55
C ASP A 44 4.41 -1.50 10.49
N VAL A 45 5.69 -1.82 10.26
CA VAL A 45 6.14 -2.87 9.34
C VAL A 45 7.32 -3.60 9.95
N VAL A 46 7.20 -4.91 10.05
CA VAL A 46 8.23 -5.80 10.58
C VAL A 46 8.73 -6.73 9.48
N PRO A 47 9.99 -6.63 9.03
CA PRO A 47 10.58 -7.60 8.11
C PRO A 47 10.56 -9.01 8.70
N ARG A 48 10.26 -10.03 7.86
CA ARG A 48 10.19 -11.43 8.27
C ARG A 48 11.10 -12.34 7.46
N ALA A 49 11.30 -12.02 6.16
CA ALA A 49 12.22 -12.72 5.29
C ALA A 49 12.71 -11.79 4.18
N ASP A 50 13.96 -11.92 3.79
CA ASP A 50 14.58 -11.08 2.76
C ASP A 50 14.22 -11.52 1.32
N GLY A 51 13.82 -12.79 1.13
CA GLY A 51 13.58 -13.38 -0.18
C GLY A 51 14.88 -13.86 -0.84
N ASP A 52 14.76 -14.26 -2.12
CA ASP A 52 15.90 -14.60 -2.96
C ASP A 52 16.59 -13.35 -3.56
N ALA A 53 17.54 -13.56 -4.45
CA ALA A 53 18.31 -12.50 -5.09
C ALA A 53 17.44 -11.50 -5.88
N ASP A 54 16.31 -11.95 -6.42
CA ASP A 54 15.34 -11.14 -7.15
C ASP A 54 14.25 -10.55 -6.22
N GLY A 55 14.34 -10.83 -4.91
CA GLY A 55 13.41 -10.39 -3.88
C GLY A 55 12.11 -11.19 -3.82
N VAL A 56 11.99 -12.29 -4.57
CA VAL A 56 10.84 -13.19 -4.47
C VAL A 56 10.91 -13.95 -3.14
N GLY A 57 9.77 -14.04 -2.46
CA GLY A 57 9.71 -14.59 -1.10
C GLY A 57 9.97 -13.55 -0.01
N ARG A 58 10.45 -12.33 -0.34
CA ARG A 58 10.55 -11.25 0.65
C ARG A 58 9.20 -11.06 1.34
N THR A 59 9.23 -11.03 2.65
CA THR A 59 8.03 -11.06 3.47
C THR A 59 8.13 -9.99 4.55
N VAL A 60 7.07 -9.20 4.68
CA VAL A 60 6.90 -8.23 5.76
C VAL A 60 5.54 -8.43 6.44
N GLU A 61 5.51 -8.31 7.74
CA GLU A 61 4.26 -8.19 8.50
C GLU A 61 3.92 -6.73 8.64
N VAL A 62 2.68 -6.37 8.33
CA VAL A 62 2.21 -5.00 8.35
C VAL A 62 1.06 -4.80 9.33
N PHE A 63 1.10 -3.68 10.05
CA PHE A 63 0.02 -3.20 10.89
C PHE A 63 -0.59 -1.96 10.24
N THR A 64 -1.81 -2.08 9.77
CA THR A 64 -2.45 -1.07 8.92
C THR A 64 -3.76 -0.57 9.48
N LYS A 65 -4.14 0.65 9.06
CA LYS A 65 -5.40 1.30 9.37
C LYS A 65 -5.85 2.13 8.17
N GLY A 66 -7.15 2.22 7.95
CA GLY A 66 -7.75 3.24 7.10
C GLY A 66 -8.41 4.33 7.94
N TRP A 67 -9.45 4.99 7.39
CA TRP A 67 -10.26 5.93 8.17
C TRP A 67 -11.30 5.23 9.05
N LEU A 68 -11.64 3.97 8.76
CA LEU A 68 -12.53 3.18 9.62
C LEU A 68 -11.86 2.87 10.98
N PRO A 69 -12.65 2.73 12.07
CA PRO A 69 -12.14 2.60 13.44
C PRO A 69 -11.64 1.19 13.78
N TYR A 70 -10.93 0.55 12.87
CA TYR A 70 -10.28 -0.74 13.11
C TYR A 70 -8.89 -0.78 12.49
N THR A 71 -8.10 -1.71 12.97
CA THR A 71 -6.75 -1.99 12.46
C THR A 71 -6.68 -3.41 11.92
N LEU A 72 -5.76 -3.65 11.00
CA LEU A 72 -5.52 -4.96 10.38
C LEU A 72 -4.05 -5.35 10.56
N ARG A 73 -3.81 -6.62 10.88
CA ARG A 73 -2.47 -7.26 10.86
C ARG A 73 -2.46 -8.31 9.77
N TRP A 74 -1.54 -8.19 8.88
CA TRP A 74 -1.43 -9.10 7.75
C TRP A 74 -0.01 -9.11 7.21
N THR A 75 0.30 -10.12 6.41
CA THR A 75 1.61 -10.35 5.84
C THR A 75 1.58 -10.10 4.34
N LEU A 76 2.55 -9.36 3.84
CA LEU A 76 2.87 -9.19 2.44
C LEU A 76 4.03 -10.09 2.07
N ARG A 77 3.89 -10.90 1.01
CA ARG A 77 4.96 -11.70 0.44
C ARG A 77 5.08 -11.43 -1.05
N ILE A 78 6.25 -11.10 -1.53
CA ILE A 78 6.54 -10.93 -2.95
C ILE A 78 6.48 -12.29 -3.64
N THR A 79 5.69 -12.41 -4.70
CA THR A 79 5.49 -13.65 -5.47
C THR A 79 6.06 -13.58 -6.88
N GLU A 80 6.25 -12.37 -7.43
CA GLU A 80 6.95 -12.13 -8.69
C GLU A 80 7.93 -10.99 -8.49
N PRO A 81 9.11 -11.04 -9.11
CA PRO A 81 10.16 -10.05 -8.90
C PRO A 81 9.75 -8.67 -9.35
N MET A 82 10.35 -7.63 -8.75
CA MET A 82 10.11 -6.26 -9.14
C MET A 82 10.91 -5.92 -10.40
N THR A 83 10.19 -5.67 -11.48
CA THR A 83 10.72 -5.30 -12.80
C THR A 83 10.31 -3.88 -13.20
N ASP A 84 10.73 -3.39 -14.35
CA ASP A 84 10.29 -2.11 -14.91
C ASP A 84 8.81 -2.11 -15.34
N THR A 85 8.19 -3.28 -15.45
CA THR A 85 6.78 -3.42 -15.81
C THR A 85 5.87 -3.69 -14.62
N GLY A 86 6.43 -4.04 -13.44
CA GLY A 86 5.66 -4.28 -12.22
C GLY A 86 6.18 -5.42 -11.37
N PHE A 87 5.35 -5.85 -10.41
CA PHE A 87 5.58 -6.99 -9.53
C PHE A 87 4.25 -7.54 -8.99
N ALA A 88 4.30 -8.72 -8.37
CA ALA A 88 3.13 -9.29 -7.71
C ALA A 88 3.44 -9.69 -6.26
N LEU A 89 2.40 -9.73 -5.46
CA LEU A 89 2.46 -10.10 -4.05
C LEU A 89 1.24 -10.93 -3.64
N ALA A 90 1.41 -11.71 -2.58
CA ALA A 90 0.34 -12.37 -1.86
C ALA A 90 0.20 -11.77 -0.47
N ALA A 91 -1.04 -11.79 0.02
CA ALA A 91 -1.38 -11.36 1.38
C ALA A 91 -1.95 -12.53 2.18
N SER A 92 -1.66 -12.56 3.47
CA SER A 92 -2.24 -13.50 4.44
C SER A 92 -2.41 -12.83 5.80
N GLY A 93 -3.32 -13.35 6.63
CA GLY A 93 -3.65 -12.76 7.92
C GLY A 93 -5.06 -12.17 7.93
N ASP A 94 -5.29 -10.98 8.50
CA ASP A 94 -6.59 -10.29 8.53
C ASP A 94 -7.14 -9.98 7.12
N LEU A 95 -6.25 -9.90 6.13
CA LEU A 95 -6.54 -9.88 4.70
C LEU A 95 -5.82 -11.04 4.02
N ALA A 96 -6.49 -11.74 3.11
CA ALA A 96 -5.89 -12.81 2.32
C ALA A 96 -6.22 -12.61 0.83
N GLY A 97 -5.21 -12.72 -0.03
CA GLY A 97 -5.41 -12.49 -1.45
C GLY A 97 -4.14 -12.23 -2.24
N THR A 98 -4.28 -11.59 -3.39
CA THR A 98 -3.16 -11.29 -4.29
C THR A 98 -3.24 -9.86 -4.79
N GLY A 99 -2.09 -9.24 -5.00
CA GLY A 99 -1.95 -7.93 -5.57
C GLY A 99 -0.97 -7.91 -6.73
N ARG A 100 -1.30 -7.19 -7.78
CA ARG A 100 -0.42 -6.97 -8.92
C ARG A 100 -0.27 -5.47 -9.15
N TRP A 101 0.96 -5.02 -9.14
CA TRP A 101 1.35 -3.68 -9.52
C TRP A 101 1.91 -3.70 -10.94
N THR A 102 1.46 -2.79 -11.79
CA THR A 102 2.03 -2.59 -13.13
C THR A 102 2.43 -1.14 -13.29
N PHE A 103 3.55 -0.92 -14.00
CA PHE A 103 4.12 0.41 -14.25
C PHE A 103 4.14 0.68 -15.75
N ARG A 104 3.75 1.89 -16.15
CA ARG A 104 3.81 2.35 -17.52
C ARG A 104 4.29 3.81 -17.55
N PRO A 105 5.37 4.12 -18.25
CA PRO A 105 5.77 5.52 -18.49
C PRO A 105 4.68 6.25 -19.29
N ASP A 106 4.44 7.52 -18.96
CA ASP A 106 3.45 8.37 -19.62
C ASP A 106 3.95 9.83 -19.65
N GLY A 107 4.89 10.11 -20.56
CA GLY A 107 5.59 11.39 -20.61
C GLY A 107 6.41 11.65 -19.35
N PRO A 108 6.15 12.77 -18.62
CA PRO A 108 6.86 13.09 -17.38
C PRO A 108 6.34 12.33 -16.15
N GLU A 109 5.37 11.44 -16.32
CA GLU A 109 4.70 10.72 -15.25
C GLU A 109 4.83 9.22 -15.42
N VAL A 110 4.56 8.49 -14.35
CA VAL A 110 4.34 7.04 -14.35
C VAL A 110 2.89 6.76 -14.00
N VAL A 111 2.24 5.99 -14.86
CA VAL A 111 0.93 5.39 -14.56
C VAL A 111 1.17 4.07 -13.86
N ILE A 112 0.66 3.96 -12.65
CA ILE A 112 0.77 2.79 -11.79
C ILE A 112 -0.62 2.19 -11.63
N THR A 113 -0.81 0.92 -12.01
CA THR A 113 -2.06 0.22 -11.79
C THR A 113 -1.87 -0.85 -10.73
N TYR A 114 -2.76 -0.87 -9.74
CA TYR A 114 -2.81 -1.89 -8.70
C TYR A 114 -4.11 -2.68 -8.78
N ASP A 115 -4.03 -3.94 -9.21
CA ASP A 115 -5.14 -4.92 -9.15
C ASP A 115 -5.03 -5.70 -7.84
N TRP A 116 -5.95 -5.43 -6.93
CA TRP A 116 -5.99 -6.01 -5.60
C TRP A 116 -7.21 -6.91 -5.44
N GLN A 117 -6.98 -8.22 -5.32
CA GLN A 117 -8.02 -9.21 -5.08
C GLN A 117 -7.87 -9.73 -3.67
N VAL A 118 -8.80 -9.39 -2.79
CA VAL A 118 -8.66 -9.61 -1.36
C VAL A 118 -9.95 -10.13 -0.72
N THR A 119 -9.77 -11.00 0.24
CA THR A 119 -10.82 -11.51 1.12
C THR A 119 -10.52 -11.07 2.54
N ALA A 120 -11.50 -10.45 3.21
CA ALA A 120 -11.41 -10.14 4.62
C ALA A 120 -11.60 -11.42 5.44
N THR A 121 -10.61 -11.76 6.26
CA THR A 121 -10.65 -12.96 7.12
C THR A 121 -10.99 -12.60 8.57
N LYS A 122 -10.71 -11.36 8.99
CA LYS A 122 -11.02 -10.86 10.33
C LYS A 122 -12.52 -11.02 10.64
N PRO A 123 -12.92 -11.73 11.70
CA PRO A 123 -14.32 -12.07 11.97
C PRO A 123 -15.26 -10.87 12.01
N LEU A 124 -14.86 -9.78 12.66
CA LEU A 124 -15.64 -8.55 12.71
C LEU A 124 -15.90 -7.95 11.33
N VAL A 125 -14.84 -7.82 10.52
CA VAL A 125 -14.92 -7.28 9.14
C VAL A 125 -15.78 -8.19 8.28
N LYS A 126 -15.60 -9.51 8.40
CA LYS A 126 -16.39 -10.53 7.67
C LYS A 126 -17.88 -10.45 7.99
N ARG A 127 -18.25 -10.33 9.28
CA ARG A 127 -19.67 -10.20 9.71
C ARG A 127 -20.33 -8.94 9.17
N LEU A 128 -19.59 -7.83 9.16
CA LEU A 128 -20.10 -6.52 8.74
C LEU A 128 -20.00 -6.30 7.22
N SER A 129 -19.26 -7.11 6.49
CA SER A 129 -18.99 -6.93 5.06
C SER A 129 -20.24 -6.80 4.18
N ARG A 130 -21.30 -7.53 4.48
CA ARG A 130 -22.55 -7.44 3.69
C ARG A 130 -23.20 -6.07 3.80
N LEU A 131 -23.28 -5.54 5.02
CA LEU A 131 -23.97 -4.28 5.31
C LEU A 131 -23.09 -3.06 5.02
N LEU A 132 -21.78 -3.17 5.29
CA LEU A 132 -20.84 -2.05 5.23
C LEU A 132 -19.91 -2.11 4.00
N ARG A 133 -20.27 -2.91 2.98
CA ARG A 133 -19.46 -3.02 1.75
C ARG A 133 -19.11 -1.65 1.15
N PRO A 134 -20.04 -0.70 0.99
CA PRO A 134 -19.72 0.64 0.46
C PRO A 134 -18.72 1.40 1.33
N ALA A 135 -18.79 1.24 2.66
CA ALA A 135 -17.85 1.87 3.60
C ALA A 135 -16.44 1.26 3.46
N PHE A 136 -16.32 -0.06 3.30
CA PHE A 136 -15.03 -0.72 3.06
C PHE A 136 -14.42 -0.32 1.72
N GLU A 137 -15.23 -0.22 0.67
CA GLU A 137 -14.80 0.26 -0.64
C GLU A 137 -14.35 1.73 -0.59
N ALA A 138 -15.09 2.58 0.12
CA ALA A 138 -14.71 3.97 0.35
C ALA A 138 -13.42 4.09 1.17
N ASN A 139 -13.26 3.25 2.20
CA ASN A 139 -12.04 3.18 3.01
C ASN A 139 -10.82 2.78 2.16
N HIS A 140 -10.98 1.82 1.25
CA HIS A 140 -9.92 1.43 0.32
C HIS A 140 -9.55 2.58 -0.62
N ARG A 141 -10.56 3.22 -1.27
CA ARG A 141 -10.31 4.38 -2.15
C ARG A 141 -9.58 5.50 -1.42
N TRP A 142 -10.00 5.80 -0.19
CA TRP A 142 -9.33 6.79 0.64
C TRP A 142 -7.88 6.40 0.92
N ALA A 143 -7.62 5.17 1.34
CA ALA A 143 -6.28 4.67 1.60
C ALA A 143 -5.37 4.81 0.37
N MET A 144 -5.88 4.41 -0.80
CA MET A 144 -5.12 4.47 -2.06
C MET A 144 -4.86 5.91 -2.51
N SER A 145 -5.83 6.82 -2.36
CA SER A 145 -5.61 8.26 -2.66
C SER A 145 -4.52 8.86 -1.76
N ARG A 146 -4.49 8.50 -0.47
CA ARG A 146 -3.40 8.92 0.43
C ARG A 146 -2.05 8.31 0.04
N GLY A 147 -2.06 7.10 -0.51
CA GLY A 147 -0.85 6.45 -1.02
C GLY A 147 -0.26 7.16 -2.23
N GLU A 148 -1.09 7.55 -3.19
CA GLU A 148 -0.68 8.32 -4.37
C GLU A 148 -0.04 9.65 -3.98
N GLU A 149 -0.70 10.44 -3.13
CA GLU A 149 -0.19 11.70 -2.59
C GLU A 149 1.14 11.49 -1.86
N SER A 150 1.22 10.47 -1.01
CA SER A 150 2.41 10.14 -0.24
C SER A 150 3.59 9.72 -1.11
N LEU A 151 3.34 8.93 -2.16
CA LEU A 151 4.35 8.52 -3.12
C LEU A 151 4.90 9.73 -3.90
N ALA A 152 4.04 10.62 -4.37
CA ALA A 152 4.45 11.84 -5.07
C ALA A 152 5.35 12.73 -4.17
N LEU A 153 5.00 12.88 -2.89
CA LEU A 153 5.80 13.63 -1.92
C LEU A 153 7.15 12.95 -1.63
N GLU A 154 7.17 11.62 -1.52
CA GLU A 154 8.40 10.87 -1.29
C GLU A 154 9.36 10.96 -2.49
N LEU A 155 8.84 10.89 -3.73
CA LEU A 155 9.62 11.10 -4.94
C LEU A 155 10.25 12.50 -4.98
N ARG A 156 9.48 13.55 -4.64
CA ARG A 156 10.01 14.91 -4.50
C ARG A 156 11.10 14.99 -3.44
N ARG A 157 10.91 14.35 -2.29
CA ARG A 157 11.87 14.33 -1.19
C ARG A 157 13.17 13.63 -1.57
N ARG A 158 13.11 12.56 -2.35
CA ARG A 158 14.30 11.84 -2.84
C ARG A 158 15.08 12.61 -3.89
N ARG A 159 14.41 13.45 -4.70
CA ARG A 159 15.04 14.31 -5.71
C ARG A 159 15.67 15.57 -5.14
N ALA A 160 15.34 15.95 -3.91
CA ALA A 160 15.84 17.18 -3.28
C ALA A 160 17.37 17.18 -3.25
N ALA A 161 17.97 18.24 -3.80
CA ALA A 161 19.41 18.40 -3.93
C ALA A 161 20.13 18.58 -2.57
N GLY A 162 19.41 19.03 -1.55
CA GLY A 162 19.99 19.25 -0.22
C GLY A 162 18.98 19.21 0.93
N PRO A 163 19.49 19.33 2.17
CA PRO A 163 18.63 19.26 3.37
C PRO A 163 17.53 20.33 3.40
N ALA A 164 17.82 21.54 2.97
CA ALA A 164 16.85 22.65 2.97
C ALA A 164 15.69 22.37 2.00
N GLU A 165 15.99 21.94 0.78
CA GLU A 165 14.96 21.57 -0.22
C GLU A 165 14.15 20.37 0.25
N ARG A 166 14.81 19.36 0.85
CA ARG A 166 14.15 18.20 1.43
C ARG A 166 13.18 18.58 2.55
N ALA A 167 13.59 19.52 3.42
CA ALA A 167 12.75 20.03 4.51
C ALA A 167 11.56 20.86 4.01
N ALA A 168 11.66 21.47 2.83
CA ALA A 168 10.56 22.20 2.19
C ALA A 168 9.47 21.29 1.59
N VAL A 169 9.73 20.00 1.41
CA VAL A 169 8.69 19.04 0.96
C VAL A 169 7.71 18.78 2.10
N PRO A 170 6.39 19.01 1.91
CA PRO A 170 5.40 18.77 2.95
C PRO A 170 5.47 17.34 3.53
N PRO A 171 5.14 17.12 4.79
CA PRO A 171 5.05 15.78 5.35
C PRO A 171 3.94 14.99 4.65
N PRO A 172 4.05 13.65 4.59
CA PRO A 172 2.98 12.83 4.04
C PRO A 172 1.72 12.92 4.92
N PRO A 173 0.52 12.67 4.34
CA PRO A 173 -0.73 12.68 5.08
C PRO A 173 -0.68 11.80 6.32
N ALA A 174 -1.10 12.33 7.45
CA ALA A 174 -1.08 11.64 8.73
C ALA A 174 -2.24 10.63 8.85
N VAL A 175 -2.10 9.71 9.78
CA VAL A 175 -3.16 8.77 10.17
C VAL A 175 -4.38 9.51 10.74
N THR A 176 -5.58 9.08 10.36
CA THR A 176 -6.82 9.53 10.99
C THR A 176 -6.94 8.93 12.39
N PHE A 177 -7.29 9.75 13.39
CA PHE A 177 -7.42 9.33 14.79
C PHE A 177 -6.13 8.74 15.38
N ARG A 178 -5.15 9.59 15.70
CA ARG A 178 -4.10 9.22 16.64
C ARG A 178 -4.77 8.88 17.98
N ARG A 179 -4.69 7.63 18.44
CA ARG A 179 -4.88 7.36 19.87
C ARG A 179 -3.85 8.22 20.57
N ALA A 180 -4.29 9.11 21.48
CA ALA A 180 -3.38 9.75 22.40
C ALA A 180 -2.57 8.62 23.06
N GLN A 181 -1.26 8.60 22.85
CA GLN A 181 -0.37 7.76 23.63
C GLN A 181 -0.46 8.36 25.03
N GLY A 182 -1.16 7.65 25.93
CA GLY A 182 -1.10 7.95 27.35
C GLY A 182 0.36 7.87 27.80
N ARG A 183 0.80 8.91 28.48
CA ARG A 183 2.08 9.01 29.20
C ARG A 183 2.13 7.93 30.29
#